data_0321b9763302cef971a1ac831b6d7b60
#
_entry.id   0321b9763302cef971a1ac831b6d7b60
#
_cell.length_a   1.000
_cell.length_b   1.000
_cell.length_c   1.000
_cell.angle_alpha   90.00
_cell.angle_beta   90.00
_cell.angle_gamma   90.00
#
_symmetry.space_group_name_H-M   'P 1'
#
loop_
_entity.id
_entity.type
_entity.pdbx_description
1 polymer ?
#
loop_
_entity_poly.entity_id
_entity_poly.type
_entity_poly.pdbx_seq_one_letter_code
_entity_poly.pdbx_strand_id
1 'polypeptide(L)'
;MRTAQALPLFVLMMVGCGGGPMEPVPAQPLVPPAASALPVWSRMELPILPDNVRHDTLLVHTTYDLGEGRFLMAAQHNDYNREGIRLYLYRPEPDSSAAIIAWSKPGYDSETMLPTFFTTGNRADGLVIIANMGERQSWGQEAFWLKDDGIRSLGFLNVAVREWRTLDDSTYQFRTSIAPRTEVRGQDGTFEFSFTGDSLQLYDDLQGRMEVMMPASMVRYRYEGTWQLWLEGRLVAPPPAS
;
A
#
# COMPACT_ATOMS: atom_id res chain seq x y z
N MET A 1 -56.95 6.34 65.33
CA MET A 1 -57.42 5.99 63.97
C MET A 1 -56.13 5.71 63.11
N ARG A 2 -55.84 4.44 62.86
CA ARG A 2 -54.71 3.99 62.02
C ARG A 2 -55.33 3.36 60.78
N THR A 3 -55.15 4.00 59.66
CA THR A 3 -55.50 3.49 58.32
C THR A 3 -54.44 2.59 57.79
N ALA A 4 -54.77 1.33 57.57
CA ALA A 4 -53.92 0.34 56.92
C ALA A 4 -54.03 0.53 55.42
N GLN A 5 -52.83 0.74 54.75
CA GLN A 5 -52.75 0.72 53.29
C GLN A 5 -52.36 -0.71 52.84
N ALA A 6 -53.20 -1.26 51.97
CA ALA A 6 -53.03 -2.54 51.34
C ALA A 6 -52.07 -2.37 50.11
N LEU A 7 -50.97 -3.18 50.03
CA LEU A 7 -50.07 -3.26 48.91
C LEU A 7 -50.56 -4.29 47.88
N PRO A 8 -50.67 -3.98 46.59
CA PRO A 8 -51.06 -4.99 45.62
C PRO A 8 -49.77 -5.85 45.24
N LEU A 9 -49.96 -7.15 45.30
CA LEU A 9 -49.03 -8.18 44.93
C LEU A 9 -48.97 -8.25 43.40
N PHE A 10 -47.85 -7.77 42.80
CA PHE A 10 -47.58 -7.95 41.37
C PHE A 10 -46.99 -9.35 41.12
N VAL A 11 -47.78 -10.20 40.50
CA VAL A 11 -47.31 -11.50 39.99
C VAL A 11 -46.56 -11.28 38.68
N LEU A 12 -45.22 -11.40 38.69
CA LEU A 12 -44.38 -11.32 37.53
C LEU A 12 -44.43 -12.67 36.79
N MET A 13 -45.19 -12.76 35.70
CA MET A 13 -45.10 -13.91 34.80
C MET A 13 -43.76 -13.85 33.99
N MET A 14 -42.84 -14.71 34.35
CA MET A 14 -41.67 -14.99 33.54
C MET A 14 -42.09 -15.77 32.30
N VAL A 15 -42.17 -15.07 31.15
CA VAL A 15 -42.27 -15.74 29.85
C VAL A 15 -40.87 -16.23 29.50
N GLY A 16 -40.63 -17.50 29.65
CA GLY A 16 -39.40 -18.17 29.22
C GLY A 16 -39.32 -18.16 27.70
N CYS A 17 -38.51 -17.28 27.13
CA CYS A 17 -38.07 -17.39 25.74
C CYS A 17 -37.19 -18.64 25.60
N GLY A 18 -37.75 -19.72 25.07
CA GLY A 18 -37.03 -20.92 24.66
C GLY A 18 -36.12 -20.56 23.47
N GLY A 19 -34.88 -20.17 23.74
CA GLY A 19 -33.84 -20.11 22.71
C GLY A 19 -33.48 -21.54 22.30
N GLY A 20 -34.06 -22.05 21.21
CA GLY A 20 -33.56 -23.25 20.57
C GLY A 20 -32.09 -23.07 20.19
N PRO A 21 -31.29 -24.16 20.13
CA PRO A 21 -29.91 -24.08 19.66
C PRO A 21 -29.93 -23.47 18.25
N MET A 22 -29.30 -22.30 18.09
CA MET A 22 -29.06 -21.73 16.77
C MET A 22 -28.15 -22.71 16.02
N GLU A 23 -28.68 -23.35 14.98
CA GLU A 23 -27.84 -24.09 14.05
C GLU A 23 -26.78 -23.16 13.52
N PRO A 24 -25.49 -23.58 13.51
CA PRO A 24 -24.41 -22.76 12.94
C PRO A 24 -24.75 -22.55 11.46
N VAL A 25 -24.98 -21.30 11.08
CA VAL A 25 -25.11 -20.92 9.67
C VAL A 25 -23.84 -21.37 8.96
N PRO A 26 -23.91 -22.23 7.95
CA PRO A 26 -22.72 -22.67 7.22
C PRO A 26 -22.00 -21.43 6.67
N ALA A 27 -20.73 -21.31 7.00
CA ALA A 27 -19.89 -20.24 6.46
C ALA A 27 -19.95 -20.30 4.93
N GLN A 28 -20.46 -19.25 4.31
CA GLN A 28 -20.42 -19.16 2.85
C GLN A 28 -18.97 -19.21 2.38
N PRO A 29 -18.66 -20.04 1.37
CA PRO A 29 -17.31 -20.08 0.82
C PRO A 29 -16.93 -18.67 0.35
N LEU A 30 -15.77 -18.19 0.79
CA LEU A 30 -15.19 -16.92 0.35
C LEU A 30 -14.92 -17.02 -1.16
N VAL A 31 -15.71 -16.32 -1.95
CA VAL A 31 -15.52 -16.25 -3.40
C VAL A 31 -14.55 -15.11 -3.70
N PRO A 32 -13.40 -15.38 -4.34
CA PRO A 32 -12.51 -14.31 -4.76
C PRO A 32 -13.26 -13.31 -5.65
N PRO A 33 -12.99 -12.02 -5.53
CA PRO A 33 -13.60 -11.01 -6.38
C PRO A 33 -13.29 -11.30 -7.86
N ALA A 34 -14.26 -11.09 -8.75
CA ALA A 34 -14.10 -11.28 -10.18
C ALA A 34 -12.88 -10.52 -10.71
N ALA A 35 -12.19 -11.08 -11.70
CA ALA A 35 -11.04 -10.43 -12.33
C ALA A 35 -11.46 -9.10 -12.95
N SER A 36 -10.63 -8.07 -12.77
CA SER A 36 -10.85 -6.74 -13.37
C SER A 36 -10.72 -6.80 -14.88
N ALA A 37 -11.60 -6.06 -15.59
CA ALA A 37 -11.51 -5.89 -17.03
C ALA A 37 -10.45 -4.86 -17.47
N LEU A 38 -9.81 -4.16 -16.53
CA LEU A 38 -8.79 -3.15 -16.80
C LEU A 38 -7.54 -3.78 -17.46
N PRO A 39 -6.88 -3.06 -18.38
CA PRO A 39 -5.60 -3.47 -18.97
C PRO A 39 -4.54 -3.80 -17.92
N VAL A 40 -3.71 -4.79 -18.23
CA VAL A 40 -2.59 -5.21 -17.37
C VAL A 40 -1.40 -4.31 -17.60
N TRP A 41 -0.75 -3.90 -16.52
CA TRP A 41 0.54 -3.22 -16.50
C TRP A 41 1.61 -4.24 -16.15
N SER A 42 2.53 -4.46 -17.06
CA SER A 42 3.63 -5.41 -16.86
C SER A 42 4.78 -4.78 -16.10
N ARG A 43 5.40 -5.56 -15.23
CA ARG A 43 6.63 -5.15 -14.56
C ARG A 43 7.73 -4.92 -15.59
N MET A 44 8.53 -3.87 -15.39
CA MET A 44 9.68 -3.55 -16.22
C MET A 44 10.89 -3.19 -15.37
N GLU A 45 12.08 -3.40 -15.93
CA GLU A 45 13.34 -2.93 -15.38
C GLU A 45 13.76 -1.67 -16.14
N LEU A 46 14.19 -0.66 -15.40
CA LEU A 46 14.78 0.55 -15.97
C LEU A 46 16.31 0.49 -15.87
N PRO A 47 17.04 1.03 -16.85
CA PRO A 47 18.48 1.16 -16.73
C PRO A 47 18.85 2.00 -15.51
N ILE A 48 19.77 1.47 -14.69
CA ILE A 48 20.36 2.19 -13.59
C ILE A 48 21.60 2.90 -14.09
N LEU A 49 21.68 4.20 -13.87
CA LEU A 49 22.83 4.99 -14.22
C LEU A 49 23.81 5.07 -13.05
N PRO A 50 25.13 5.04 -13.33
CA PRO A 50 26.10 5.38 -12.31
C PRO A 50 25.92 6.81 -11.85
N ASP A 51 26.21 7.07 -10.59
CA ASP A 51 26.01 8.34 -9.90
C ASP A 51 26.87 9.45 -10.53
N ASN A 52 26.33 10.11 -11.53
CA ASN A 52 26.99 11.22 -12.24
C ASN A 52 26.25 12.56 -12.11
N VAL A 53 25.10 12.55 -11.42
CA VAL A 53 24.32 13.75 -11.17
C VAL A 53 24.65 14.27 -9.79
N ARG A 54 25.03 15.54 -9.73
CA ARG A 54 25.24 16.27 -8.47
C ARG A 54 24.10 17.24 -8.23
N HIS A 55 23.58 17.20 -7.04
CA HIS A 55 22.67 18.21 -6.54
C HIS A 55 23.12 18.59 -5.13
N ASP A 56 23.50 19.84 -4.93
CA ASP A 56 24.15 20.31 -3.70
C ASP A 56 23.37 20.06 -2.41
N THR A 57 22.06 19.89 -2.54
CA THR A 57 21.15 19.66 -1.43
C THR A 57 20.62 18.25 -1.33
N LEU A 58 20.98 17.34 -2.26
CA LEU A 58 20.48 15.97 -2.30
C LEU A 58 21.61 14.96 -2.23
N LEU A 59 21.45 13.95 -1.38
CA LEU A 59 22.20 12.72 -1.41
C LEU A 59 21.45 11.73 -2.31
N VAL A 60 22.00 11.50 -3.52
CA VAL A 60 21.41 10.60 -4.51
C VAL A 60 21.78 9.16 -4.19
N HIS A 61 20.80 8.28 -4.07
CA HIS A 61 21.00 6.85 -3.82
C HIS A 61 21.03 6.04 -5.12
N THR A 62 20.11 6.33 -6.03
CA THR A 62 19.99 5.60 -7.31
C THR A 62 19.32 6.48 -8.34
N THR A 63 19.73 6.34 -9.60
CA THR A 63 19.20 7.05 -10.75
C THR A 63 18.73 6.06 -11.81
N TYR A 64 17.57 6.31 -12.39
CA TYR A 64 16.94 5.49 -13.43
C TYR A 64 16.75 6.32 -14.70
N ASP A 65 17.07 5.74 -15.86
CA ASP A 65 16.79 6.34 -17.15
C ASP A 65 15.36 6.02 -17.60
N LEU A 66 14.54 7.05 -17.77
CA LEU A 66 13.18 6.95 -18.29
C LEU A 66 13.12 7.08 -19.82
N GLY A 67 14.24 7.42 -20.45
CA GLY A 67 14.33 7.79 -21.87
C GLY A 67 13.94 9.24 -22.14
N GLU A 68 14.25 9.68 -23.36
CA GLU A 68 13.94 11.05 -23.84
C GLU A 68 14.53 12.18 -22.99
N GLY A 69 15.70 11.94 -22.38
CA GLY A 69 16.38 12.91 -21.52
C GLY A 69 15.66 13.17 -20.20
N ARG A 70 14.78 12.28 -19.76
CA ARG A 70 14.12 12.31 -18.45
C ARG A 70 14.68 11.22 -17.57
N PHE A 71 14.87 11.54 -16.31
CA PHE A 71 15.47 10.64 -15.33
C PHE A 71 14.68 10.70 -14.01
N LEU A 72 14.71 9.60 -13.31
CA LEU A 72 14.14 9.50 -11.97
C LEU A 72 15.26 9.15 -11.00
N MET A 73 15.42 9.90 -9.93
CA MET A 73 16.33 9.54 -8.86
C MET A 73 15.60 9.29 -7.55
N ALA A 74 16.07 8.32 -6.79
CA ALA A 74 15.77 8.16 -5.40
C ALA A 74 16.85 8.90 -4.60
N ALA A 75 16.47 9.92 -3.87
CA ALA A 75 17.41 10.78 -3.17
C ALA A 75 16.86 11.27 -1.82
N GLN A 76 17.75 11.60 -0.91
CA GLN A 76 17.46 12.18 0.39
C GLN A 76 17.99 13.61 0.45
N HIS A 77 17.28 14.51 1.10
CA HIS A 77 17.76 15.87 1.31
C HIS A 77 18.88 15.89 2.35
N ASN A 78 19.94 16.68 2.11
CA ASN A 78 21.06 16.81 3.05
C ASN A 78 20.69 17.50 4.37
N ASP A 79 19.60 18.24 4.39
CA ASP A 79 19.08 18.86 5.61
C ASP A 79 18.29 17.80 6.40
N TYR A 80 18.80 17.42 7.55
CA TYR A 80 18.16 16.46 8.46
C TYR A 80 16.76 16.86 8.94
N ASN A 81 16.37 18.12 8.78
CA ASN A 81 15.02 18.59 9.08
C ASN A 81 14.02 18.28 7.95
N ARG A 82 14.50 17.79 6.80
CA ARG A 82 13.68 17.38 5.68
C ARG A 82 13.76 15.86 5.51
N GLU A 83 12.98 15.18 6.31
CA GLU A 83 13.03 13.75 6.45
C GLU A 83 12.65 12.96 5.19
N GLY A 84 13.26 11.78 5.04
CA GLY A 84 12.88 10.72 4.15
C GLY A 84 13.42 10.81 2.72
N ILE A 85 13.57 9.64 2.13
CA ILE A 85 13.92 9.49 0.72
C ILE A 85 12.69 9.82 -0.13
N ARG A 86 12.94 10.48 -1.28
CA ARG A 86 11.92 10.82 -2.27
C ARG A 86 12.31 10.33 -3.65
N LEU A 87 11.34 10.20 -4.51
CA LEU A 87 11.54 10.12 -5.95
C LEU A 87 11.54 11.54 -6.52
N TYR A 88 12.55 11.88 -7.32
CA TYR A 88 12.66 13.15 -8.02
C TYR A 88 12.73 12.88 -9.52
N LEU A 89 11.78 13.44 -10.27
CA LEU A 89 11.83 13.51 -11.72
C LEU A 89 12.69 14.71 -12.11
N TYR A 90 13.66 14.51 -12.99
CA TYR A 90 14.56 15.58 -13.40
C TYR A 90 15.02 15.45 -14.85
N ARG A 91 15.59 16.53 -15.37
CA ARG A 91 16.39 16.57 -16.60
C ARG A 91 17.79 17.01 -16.25
N PRO A 92 18.84 16.42 -16.85
CA PRO A 92 20.21 16.91 -16.65
C PRO A 92 20.39 18.26 -17.33
N GLU A 93 21.18 19.11 -16.74
CA GLU A 93 21.64 20.37 -17.31
C GLU A 93 23.07 20.24 -17.84
N PRO A 94 23.54 21.19 -18.70
CA PRO A 94 24.87 21.09 -19.33
C PRO A 94 26.03 21.08 -18.33
N ASP A 95 25.85 21.62 -17.14
CA ASP A 95 26.86 21.65 -16.06
C ASP A 95 26.86 20.38 -15.17
N SER A 96 26.13 19.33 -15.58
CA SER A 96 25.90 18.09 -14.83
C SER A 96 25.04 18.28 -13.59
N SER A 97 24.35 19.40 -13.45
CA SER A 97 23.30 19.57 -12.43
C SER A 97 21.99 18.92 -12.86
N ALA A 98 21.02 18.88 -11.95
CA ALA A 98 19.70 18.34 -12.18
C ALA A 98 18.62 19.42 -12.07
N ALA A 99 17.91 19.68 -13.17
CA ALA A 99 16.70 20.47 -13.14
C ALA A 99 15.53 19.62 -12.63
N ILE A 100 15.15 19.77 -11.36
CA ILE A 100 14.05 19.03 -10.77
C ILE A 100 12.72 19.49 -11.37
N ILE A 101 11.95 18.57 -11.90
CA ILE A 101 10.64 18.79 -12.53
C ILE A 101 9.51 18.51 -11.53
N ALA A 102 9.60 17.37 -10.84
CA ALA A 102 8.62 16.96 -9.85
C ALA A 102 9.26 16.07 -8.79
N TRP A 103 8.60 15.94 -7.65
CA TRP A 103 9.03 15.03 -6.59
C TRP A 103 7.84 14.38 -5.88
N SER A 104 8.07 13.21 -5.29
CA SER A 104 7.08 12.50 -4.49
C SER A 104 6.99 13.06 -3.08
N LYS A 105 5.97 12.65 -2.32
CA LYS A 105 6.01 12.76 -0.86
C LYS A 105 7.21 11.95 -0.31
N PRO A 106 7.73 12.28 0.88
CA PRO A 106 8.83 11.53 1.48
C PRO A 106 8.37 10.14 1.93
N GLY A 107 9.27 9.17 1.82
CA GLY A 107 9.21 7.95 2.60
C GLY A 107 9.57 8.22 4.06
N TYR A 108 9.07 7.41 4.96
CA TYR A 108 9.57 7.40 6.33
C TYR A 108 11.03 6.89 6.33
N ASP A 109 11.63 6.61 7.46
CA ASP A 109 13.02 6.19 7.70
C ASP A 109 13.55 5.03 6.84
N SER A 110 13.10 4.92 5.61
CA SER A 110 13.55 3.91 4.69
C SER A 110 14.94 4.29 4.18
N GLU A 111 15.92 3.50 4.51
CA GLU A 111 17.28 3.64 3.99
C GLU A 111 17.34 3.43 2.47
N THR A 112 16.30 2.81 1.90
CA THR A 112 16.21 2.54 0.47
C THR A 112 14.77 2.60 0.00
N MET A 113 14.52 3.25 -1.10
CA MET A 113 13.19 3.35 -1.69
C MET A 113 12.83 2.15 -2.58
N LEU A 114 13.81 1.47 -3.16
CA LEU A 114 13.68 0.26 -3.99
C LEU A 114 12.43 0.29 -4.91
N PRO A 115 12.34 1.24 -5.84
CA PRO A 115 11.17 1.35 -6.70
C PRO A 115 11.05 0.15 -7.65
N THR A 116 9.84 -0.31 -7.85
CA THR A 116 9.46 -1.30 -8.87
C THR A 116 8.54 -0.63 -9.86
N PHE A 117 8.81 -0.80 -11.15
CA PHE A 117 8.13 -0.09 -12.23
C PHE A 117 7.18 -1.01 -13.00
N PHE A 118 6.04 -0.45 -13.40
CA PHE A 118 5.04 -1.13 -14.22
C PHE A 118 4.62 -0.23 -15.38
N THR A 119 4.38 -0.85 -16.54
CA THR A 119 4.00 -0.17 -17.79
C THR A 119 2.99 -0.98 -18.59
N THR A 120 2.19 -0.31 -19.40
CA THR A 120 1.39 -0.95 -20.46
C THR A 120 2.20 -1.22 -21.73
N GLY A 121 3.43 -0.70 -21.81
CA GLY A 121 4.23 -0.63 -23.04
C GLY A 121 3.94 0.63 -23.86
N ASN A 122 2.85 1.34 -23.62
CA ASN A 122 2.57 2.63 -24.23
C ASN A 122 3.04 3.76 -23.31
N ARG A 123 4.02 4.54 -23.77
CA ARG A 123 4.60 5.66 -22.98
C ARG A 123 3.58 6.74 -22.60
N ALA A 124 2.54 6.94 -23.41
CA ALA A 124 1.50 7.92 -23.11
C ALA A 124 0.70 7.60 -21.83
N ASP A 125 0.69 6.32 -21.40
CA ASP A 125 0.04 5.92 -20.17
C ASP A 125 0.90 6.25 -18.92
N GLY A 126 2.20 6.48 -19.11
CA GLY A 126 3.16 6.73 -18.05
C GLY A 126 3.66 5.44 -17.39
N LEU A 127 4.10 5.55 -16.14
CA LEU A 127 4.58 4.44 -15.31
C LEU A 127 3.84 4.40 -13.97
N VAL A 128 3.48 3.20 -13.51
CA VAL A 128 3.14 3.00 -12.11
C VAL A 128 4.42 2.58 -11.37
N ILE A 129 4.66 3.19 -10.23
CA ILE A 129 5.83 2.95 -9.40
C ILE A 129 5.34 2.48 -8.03
N ILE A 130 5.83 1.35 -7.56
CA ILE A 130 5.62 0.90 -6.18
C ILE A 130 6.96 1.04 -5.47
N ALA A 131 7.03 1.91 -4.48
CA ALA A 131 8.26 2.22 -3.77
C ALA A 131 8.13 1.94 -2.27
N ASN A 132 9.20 1.46 -1.66
CA ASN A 132 9.25 1.22 -0.24
C ASN A 132 9.18 2.55 0.53
N MET A 133 8.21 2.68 1.40
CA MET A 133 7.97 3.89 2.20
C MET A 133 7.93 3.58 3.70
N GLY A 134 8.06 2.31 4.07
CA GLY A 134 8.10 1.87 5.45
C GLY A 134 9.50 1.99 6.05
N GLU A 135 9.59 1.63 7.32
CA GLU A 135 10.84 1.55 8.08
C GLU A 135 11.79 0.46 7.53
N ARG A 136 12.88 0.18 8.20
CA ARG A 136 13.96 -0.78 7.83
C ARG A 136 13.50 -2.14 7.30
N GLN A 137 12.32 -2.60 7.73
CA GLN A 137 11.66 -3.77 7.16
C GLN A 137 10.53 -3.30 6.25
N SER A 138 10.53 -3.75 4.99
CA SER A 138 9.55 -3.33 3.96
C SER A 138 8.15 -3.82 4.27
N TRP A 139 7.45 -3.20 5.20
CA TRP A 139 6.08 -3.57 5.56
C TRP A 139 5.00 -2.71 4.90
N GLY A 140 5.38 -1.68 4.19
CA GLY A 140 4.45 -0.82 3.48
C GLY A 140 5.11 -0.12 2.31
N GLN A 141 4.34 0.11 1.27
CA GLN A 141 4.79 0.74 0.04
C GLN A 141 3.78 1.75 -0.44
N GLU A 142 4.28 2.78 -1.09
CA GLU A 142 3.43 3.75 -1.77
C GLU A 142 3.37 3.43 -3.25
N ALA A 143 2.17 3.48 -3.81
CA ALA A 143 1.96 3.47 -5.23
C ALA A 143 1.92 4.90 -5.79
N PHE A 144 2.70 5.15 -6.83
CA PHE A 144 2.72 6.42 -7.55
C PHE A 144 2.37 6.20 -9.02
N TRP A 145 1.81 7.22 -9.64
CA TRP A 145 1.67 7.31 -11.08
C TRP A 145 2.52 8.45 -11.61
N LEU A 146 3.55 8.09 -12.36
CA LEU A 146 4.40 9.02 -13.11
C LEU A 146 3.82 9.17 -14.50
N LYS A 147 3.24 10.32 -14.79
CA LYS A 147 2.70 10.64 -16.11
C LYS A 147 3.06 12.07 -16.46
N ASP A 148 3.43 12.26 -17.73
CA ASP A 148 3.93 13.54 -18.23
C ASP A 148 5.12 14.03 -17.36
N ASP A 149 5.04 15.21 -16.81
CA ASP A 149 6.04 15.79 -15.91
C ASP A 149 5.59 15.78 -14.42
N GLY A 150 4.70 14.83 -14.03
CA GLY A 150 4.14 14.75 -12.68
C GLY A 150 4.31 13.39 -12.01
N ILE A 151 4.51 13.41 -10.70
CA ILE A 151 4.47 12.23 -9.82
C ILE A 151 3.26 12.37 -8.90
N ARG A 152 2.25 11.54 -9.11
CA ARG A 152 1.03 11.52 -8.30
C ARG A 152 1.07 10.33 -7.35
N SER A 153 0.89 10.57 -6.06
CA SER A 153 0.59 9.51 -5.10
C SER A 153 -0.81 8.94 -5.37
N LEU A 154 -0.90 7.63 -5.50
CA LEU A 154 -2.17 6.91 -5.61
C LEU A 154 -2.64 6.47 -4.23
N GLY A 155 -1.75 5.94 -3.40
CA GLY A 155 -2.03 5.53 -2.04
C GLY A 155 -1.06 4.51 -1.49
N PHE A 156 -1.26 4.16 -0.23
CA PHE A 156 -0.35 3.32 0.54
C PHE A 156 -0.83 1.87 0.58
N LEU A 157 0.06 0.95 0.22
CA LEU A 157 -0.11 -0.49 0.30
C LEU A 157 0.43 -0.96 1.66
N ASN A 158 -0.43 -1.09 2.66
CA ASN A 158 -0.05 -1.56 3.99
C ASN A 158 0.04 -3.10 4.07
N VAL A 159 0.71 -3.68 3.10
CA VAL A 159 0.93 -5.13 2.96
C VAL A 159 2.40 -5.45 2.74
N ALA A 160 2.80 -6.63 3.17
CA ALA A 160 4.14 -7.16 2.98
C ALA A 160 4.13 -8.68 2.77
N VAL A 161 5.21 -9.21 2.27
CA VAL A 161 5.47 -10.64 2.28
C VAL A 161 6.16 -11.01 3.57
N ARG A 162 5.66 -12.03 4.25
CA ARG A 162 6.30 -12.58 5.43
C ARG A 162 7.28 -13.67 5.03
N GLU A 163 8.53 -13.49 5.37
CA GLU A 163 9.59 -14.46 5.12
C GLU A 163 10.29 -14.85 6.42
N TRP A 164 10.67 -16.12 6.51
CA TRP A 164 11.50 -16.62 7.60
C TRP A 164 12.92 -16.83 7.07
N ARG A 165 13.90 -16.27 7.75
CA ARG A 165 15.32 -16.43 7.42
C ARG A 165 16.09 -16.92 8.62
N THR A 166 16.96 -17.93 8.43
CA THR A 166 17.86 -18.38 9.45
C THR A 166 19.18 -17.62 9.33
N LEU A 167 19.57 -16.93 10.39
CA LEU A 167 20.82 -16.21 10.52
C LEU A 167 21.46 -16.68 11.84
N ASP A 168 22.73 -17.11 11.77
CA ASP A 168 23.50 -17.49 12.95
C ASP A 168 22.75 -18.46 13.91
N ASP A 169 22.26 -19.56 13.39
CA ASP A 169 21.49 -20.60 14.10
C ASP A 169 20.12 -20.15 14.68
N SER A 170 19.72 -18.92 14.44
CA SER A 170 18.42 -18.39 14.87
C SER A 170 17.54 -18.07 13.67
N THR A 171 16.24 -18.33 13.79
CA THR A 171 15.26 -18.05 12.73
C THR A 171 14.52 -16.76 13.04
N TYR A 172 14.59 -15.82 12.11
CA TYR A 172 13.96 -14.50 12.22
C TYR A 172 12.86 -14.35 11.19
N GLN A 173 11.83 -13.62 11.57
CA GLN A 173 10.78 -13.19 10.67
C GLN A 173 11.13 -11.85 10.06
N PHE A 174 11.06 -11.79 8.74
CA PHE A 174 11.24 -10.56 7.97
C PHE A 174 9.97 -10.22 7.21
N ARG A 175 9.79 -8.92 6.99
CA ARG A 175 8.79 -8.36 6.09
C ARG A 175 9.53 -7.87 4.85
N THR A 176 9.13 -8.37 3.70
CA THR A 176 9.73 -8.00 2.42
C THR A 176 8.72 -7.32 1.51
N SER A 177 9.24 -6.61 0.51
CA SER A 177 8.43 -5.87 -0.44
C SER A 177 7.35 -6.72 -1.10
N ILE A 178 6.12 -6.21 -1.15
CA ILE A 178 5.01 -6.81 -1.88
C ILE A 178 5.11 -6.56 -3.39
N ALA A 179 5.89 -5.57 -3.83
CA ALA A 179 5.96 -5.16 -5.23
C ALA A 179 6.25 -6.30 -6.22
N PRO A 180 7.15 -7.28 -5.94
CA PRO A 180 7.37 -8.41 -6.84
C PRO A 180 6.16 -9.33 -7.03
N ARG A 181 5.21 -9.30 -6.10
CA ARG A 181 3.98 -10.11 -6.12
C ARG A 181 2.75 -9.29 -6.49
N THR A 182 2.91 -8.02 -6.82
CA THR A 182 1.80 -7.15 -7.19
C THR A 182 1.48 -7.27 -8.68
N GLU A 183 0.22 -7.44 -8.98
CA GLU A 183 -0.37 -7.25 -10.30
C GLU A 183 -1.04 -5.89 -10.35
N VAL A 184 -0.69 -5.10 -11.35
CA VAL A 184 -1.27 -3.78 -11.59
C VAL A 184 -2.14 -3.83 -12.82
N ARG A 185 -3.35 -3.32 -12.71
CA ARG A 185 -4.27 -3.08 -13.82
C ARG A 185 -4.73 -1.63 -13.79
N GLY A 186 -4.92 -1.02 -14.94
CA GLY A 186 -5.35 0.37 -14.92
C GLY A 186 -5.60 0.94 -16.29
N GLN A 187 -6.45 1.98 -16.31
CA GLN A 187 -6.76 2.77 -17.48
C GLN A 187 -7.28 4.14 -17.05
N ASP A 188 -6.90 5.20 -17.78
CA ASP A 188 -7.44 6.56 -17.63
C ASP A 188 -7.42 7.12 -16.20
N GLY A 189 -6.37 6.76 -15.43
CA GLY A 189 -6.19 7.23 -14.05
C GLY A 189 -6.95 6.41 -13.01
N THR A 190 -7.61 5.34 -13.41
CA THR A 190 -8.14 4.30 -12.50
C THR A 190 -7.13 3.16 -12.42
N PHE A 191 -6.82 2.70 -11.22
CA PHE A 191 -5.87 1.62 -10.98
C PHE A 191 -6.42 0.59 -9.99
N GLU A 192 -6.05 -0.65 -10.22
CA GLU A 192 -6.32 -1.77 -9.33
C GLU A 192 -5.03 -2.53 -9.06
N PHE A 193 -4.79 -2.87 -7.79
CA PHE A 193 -3.65 -3.61 -7.31
C PHE A 193 -4.15 -4.88 -6.63
N SER A 194 -3.73 -6.02 -7.15
CA SER A 194 -3.97 -7.35 -6.59
C SER A 194 -2.64 -8.07 -6.38
N PHE A 195 -2.66 -9.21 -5.73
CA PHE A 195 -1.43 -9.86 -5.29
C PHE A 195 -1.44 -11.33 -5.63
N THR A 196 -0.26 -11.84 -6.01
CA THR A 196 -0.02 -13.27 -6.26
C THR A 196 0.57 -13.95 -5.02
N GLY A 197 0.46 -15.27 -4.96
CA GLY A 197 0.92 -16.11 -3.86
C GLY A 197 -0.21 -16.52 -2.92
N ASP A 198 0.12 -17.32 -1.92
CA ASP A 198 -0.89 -17.93 -1.04
C ASP A 198 -1.40 -16.93 0.00
N SER A 199 -0.48 -16.18 0.61
CA SER A 199 -0.81 -15.25 1.68
C SER A 199 0.10 -14.02 1.68
N LEU A 200 -0.40 -12.97 2.31
CA LEU A 200 0.34 -11.76 2.62
C LEU A 200 0.03 -11.31 4.05
N GLN A 201 0.90 -10.50 4.58
CA GLN A 201 0.70 -9.84 5.86
C GLN A 201 0.10 -8.45 5.61
N LEU A 202 -1.08 -8.23 6.16
CA LEU A 202 -1.75 -6.92 6.16
C LEU A 202 -1.51 -6.27 7.52
N TYR A 203 -1.07 -5.03 7.50
CA TYR A 203 -1.04 -4.17 8.67
C TYR A 203 -2.36 -3.41 8.75
N ASP A 204 -3.22 -3.79 9.68
CA ASP A 204 -4.54 -3.22 9.84
C ASP A 204 -4.60 -2.33 11.08
N ASP A 205 -4.16 -1.09 10.91
CA ASP A 205 -4.25 -0.07 11.96
C ASP A 205 -5.69 0.44 12.14
N LEU A 206 -6.51 0.34 11.11
CA LEU A 206 -7.87 0.87 11.10
C LEU A 206 -8.83 0.13 12.05
N GLN A 207 -8.55 -1.15 12.32
CA GLN A 207 -9.36 -1.97 13.23
C GLN A 207 -8.66 -2.27 14.56
N GLY A 208 -7.52 -1.64 14.82
CA GLY A 208 -6.71 -1.91 16.01
C GLY A 208 -6.05 -3.29 16.02
N ARG A 209 -5.99 -3.93 14.86
CA ARG A 209 -5.24 -5.17 14.65
C ARG A 209 -3.87 -4.82 14.10
N MET A 210 -2.83 -5.19 14.82
CA MET A 210 -1.49 -4.80 14.41
C MET A 210 -1.01 -5.53 13.15
N GLU A 211 -1.33 -6.81 12.99
CA GLU A 211 -0.89 -7.60 11.83
C GLU A 211 -1.81 -8.81 11.61
N VAL A 212 -2.30 -8.98 10.40
CA VAL A 212 -3.18 -10.10 10.04
C VAL A 212 -2.63 -10.80 8.80
N MET A 213 -2.54 -12.13 8.85
CA MET A 213 -2.27 -12.93 7.66
C MET A 213 -3.56 -13.12 6.88
N MET A 214 -3.53 -12.74 5.60
CA MET A 214 -4.67 -12.85 4.70
C MET A 214 -4.30 -13.67 3.46
N PRO A 215 -5.23 -14.43 2.88
CA PRO A 215 -5.03 -14.95 1.53
C PRO A 215 -4.80 -13.80 0.54
N ALA A 216 -3.74 -13.90 -0.27
CA ALA A 216 -3.37 -12.80 -1.19
C ALA A 216 -4.52 -12.43 -2.14
N SER A 217 -5.29 -13.43 -2.60
CA SER A 217 -6.45 -13.23 -3.49
C SER A 217 -7.61 -12.45 -2.86
N MET A 218 -7.64 -12.30 -1.54
CA MET A 218 -8.70 -11.63 -0.81
C MET A 218 -8.40 -10.14 -0.53
N VAL A 219 -7.21 -9.68 -0.87
CA VAL A 219 -6.78 -8.29 -0.65
C VAL A 219 -6.64 -7.60 -1.99
N ARG A 220 -7.28 -6.44 -2.12
CA ARG A 220 -7.22 -5.61 -3.32
C ARG A 220 -7.24 -4.13 -2.93
N TYR A 221 -6.44 -3.34 -3.65
CA TYR A 221 -6.52 -1.88 -3.57
C TYR A 221 -7.02 -1.33 -4.89
N ARG A 222 -7.77 -0.24 -4.82
CA ARG A 222 -8.27 0.46 -5.99
C ARG A 222 -8.12 1.97 -5.82
N TYR A 223 -7.78 2.63 -6.91
CA TYR A 223 -7.73 4.07 -7.01
C TYR A 223 -8.67 4.55 -8.11
N GLU A 224 -9.66 5.34 -7.73
CA GLU A 224 -10.60 6.05 -8.62
C GLU A 224 -10.74 7.48 -8.13
N GLY A 225 -9.62 8.26 -8.18
CA GLY A 225 -9.57 9.56 -7.53
C GLY A 225 -9.43 9.49 -6.00
N THR A 226 -9.84 8.39 -5.39
CA THR A 226 -9.65 8.06 -3.98
C THR A 226 -9.08 6.66 -3.82
N TRP A 227 -8.24 6.47 -2.79
CA TRP A 227 -7.67 5.17 -2.48
C TRP A 227 -8.64 4.32 -1.66
N GLN A 228 -8.81 3.08 -2.05
CA GLN A 228 -9.76 2.15 -1.43
C GLN A 228 -9.08 0.81 -1.16
N LEU A 229 -9.31 0.25 0.03
CA LEU A 229 -8.94 -1.13 0.37
C LEU A 229 -10.19 -2.01 0.33
N TRP A 230 -10.08 -3.14 -0.36
CA TRP A 230 -11.10 -4.17 -0.42
C TRP A 230 -10.56 -5.45 0.21
N LEU A 231 -11.28 -5.98 1.21
CA LEU A 231 -10.98 -7.24 1.87
C LEU A 231 -12.14 -8.22 1.63
N GLU A 232 -11.82 -9.42 1.18
CA GLU A 232 -12.84 -10.46 0.93
C GLU A 232 -13.99 -9.97 0.03
N GLY A 233 -13.68 -9.11 -0.94
CA GLY A 233 -14.67 -8.52 -1.84
C GLY A 233 -15.52 -7.40 -1.22
N ARG A 234 -15.21 -6.93 -0.02
CA ARG A 234 -15.90 -5.83 0.67
C ARG A 234 -15.00 -4.61 0.78
N LEU A 235 -15.56 -3.44 0.50
CA LEU A 235 -14.87 -2.18 0.73
C LEU A 235 -14.67 -1.96 2.24
N VAL A 236 -13.42 -1.73 2.63
CA VAL A 236 -13.10 -1.33 4.01
C VAL A 236 -13.29 0.18 4.09
N ALA A 237 -14.26 0.60 4.90
CA ALA A 237 -14.50 2.02 5.13
C ALA A 237 -13.25 2.64 5.82
N PRO A 238 -12.77 3.81 5.36
CA PRO A 238 -11.77 4.54 6.12
C PRO A 238 -12.33 4.88 7.52
N PRO A 239 -11.45 5.02 8.55
CA PRO A 239 -11.91 5.46 9.85
C PRO A 239 -12.62 6.80 9.71
N PRO A 240 -13.64 7.09 10.55
CA PRO A 240 -14.27 8.39 10.56
C PRO A 240 -13.17 9.44 10.81
N ALA A 241 -13.19 10.51 10.03
CA ALA A 241 -12.27 11.63 10.22
C ALA A 241 -12.41 12.14 11.66
N SER A 242 -11.32 12.09 12.42
CA SER A 242 -11.24 12.59 13.79
C SER A 242 -11.18 14.11 13.82
#